data_df7b63f9069170ba6807e91f39d94251
#
_entry.id   df7b63f9069170ba6807e91f39d94251
#
_cell.length_a   1.000
_cell.length_b   1.000
_cell.length_c   1.000
_cell.angle_alpha   90.00
_cell.angle_beta   90.00
_cell.angle_gamma   90.00
#
_symmetry.space_group_name_H-M   'P 1'
#
loop_
_entity.id
_entity.type
_entity.pdbx_description
1 polymer ?
#
loop_
_entity_poly.entity_id
_entity_poly.type
_entity_poly.pdbx_seq_one_letter_code
_entity_poly.pdbx_strand_id
1 'polypeptide(L)'
;NESLGITPEDFANISSIFFISYLIFQIPSSIGLQKLGARKWISSIIIGWGAVTGLIFFAKDTQHILLARIFLGVFEAGFFPGMVYYLACWFPARERGKVNSFFMLSIAVASVLAAPMSGWIIEHLNTPDYEGWRWLFAIEGIPTVFLGILTFYLLPDSPEKAKWLTPQQISALVNKLRTDNETAAALNKNTNSSFLSVIKNPVLLQLSFAYMLIQAAALAANYWLPGLVKGFSADFTDTDVGLIMSIPFIFAMFSMPWWGWHSDKKNERKWHAALPMFLAGCGFLMIALVPSMSLRMLGLTFYGVGILSYYGPYWALPSALLSPSGLAISIAFINSCSSLGGFLINKSLGFVSIHY
;
A
#
# COMPACT_ATOMS: atom_id res chain seq x y z
N ASN A 1 2.38 12.85 -21.67
CA ASN A 1 1.49 14.02 -21.51
C ASN A 1 1.32 14.81 -22.80
N GLU A 2 2.36 14.90 -23.64
CA GLU A 2 2.34 15.70 -24.88
C GLU A 2 1.35 15.15 -25.92
N SER A 3 1.25 13.85 -26.06
CA SER A 3 0.41 13.20 -27.08
C SER A 3 -1.11 13.34 -26.84
N LEU A 4 -1.53 13.52 -25.60
CA LEU A 4 -2.95 13.72 -25.22
C LEU A 4 -3.25 15.18 -24.84
N GLY A 5 -2.28 16.09 -24.97
CA GLY A 5 -2.45 17.50 -24.62
C GLY A 5 -2.78 17.74 -23.14
N ILE A 6 -2.33 16.85 -22.23
CA ILE A 6 -2.62 16.92 -20.80
C ILE A 6 -1.87 18.10 -20.18
N THR A 7 -2.62 19.09 -19.72
CA THR A 7 -2.08 20.24 -19.01
C THR A 7 -1.66 19.87 -17.58
N PRO A 8 -0.82 20.65 -16.90
CA PRO A 8 -0.49 20.46 -15.48
C PRO A 8 -1.74 20.42 -14.58
N GLU A 9 -2.77 21.20 -14.92
CA GLU A 9 -4.05 21.23 -14.21
C GLU A 9 -4.82 19.92 -14.42
N ASP A 10 -4.90 19.41 -15.65
CA ASP A 10 -5.50 18.10 -15.95
C ASP A 10 -4.80 16.99 -15.22
N PHE A 11 -3.45 17.01 -15.17
CA PHE A 11 -2.66 16.02 -14.44
C PHE A 11 -2.98 16.04 -12.94
N ALA A 12 -3.10 17.23 -12.33
CA ALA A 12 -3.49 17.37 -10.94
C ALA A 12 -4.90 16.84 -10.68
N ASN A 13 -5.85 17.12 -11.57
CA ASN A 13 -7.22 16.64 -11.49
C ASN A 13 -7.30 15.11 -11.62
N ILE A 14 -6.63 14.53 -12.64
CA ILE A 14 -6.54 13.08 -12.87
C ILE A 14 -5.94 12.36 -11.66
N SER A 15 -4.90 12.93 -11.04
CA SER A 15 -4.27 12.35 -9.87
C SER A 15 -5.15 12.46 -8.62
N SER A 16 -5.85 13.58 -8.44
CA SER A 16 -6.68 13.83 -7.26
C SER A 16 -7.96 13.03 -7.25
N ILE A 17 -8.62 12.84 -8.40
CA ILE A 17 -9.91 12.15 -8.49
C ILE A 17 -9.80 10.67 -8.08
N PHE A 18 -8.66 10.04 -8.36
CA PHE A 18 -8.36 8.69 -7.90
C PHE A 18 -8.46 8.60 -6.37
N PHE A 19 -7.82 9.50 -5.63
CA PHE A 19 -7.85 9.48 -4.17
C PHE A 19 -9.23 9.72 -3.59
N ILE A 20 -10.06 10.53 -4.25
CA ILE A 20 -11.44 10.76 -3.81
C ILE A 20 -12.28 9.50 -3.98
N SER A 21 -12.27 8.87 -5.14
CA SER A 21 -13.00 7.62 -5.38
C SER A 21 -12.47 6.49 -4.49
N TYR A 22 -11.17 6.37 -4.34
CA TYR A 22 -10.52 5.42 -3.45
C TYR A 22 -10.98 5.60 -1.99
N LEU A 23 -11.00 6.84 -1.48
CA LEU A 23 -11.46 7.17 -0.13
C LEU A 23 -12.92 6.76 0.10
N ILE A 24 -13.81 7.12 -0.83
CA ILE A 24 -15.26 6.87 -0.71
C ILE A 24 -15.55 5.37 -0.72
N PHE A 25 -14.86 4.60 -1.55
CA PHE A 25 -15.17 3.19 -1.76
C PHE A 25 -14.45 2.22 -0.82
N GLN A 26 -13.52 2.64 0.02
CA GLN A 26 -12.82 1.76 0.96
C GLN A 26 -13.75 1.05 1.95
N ILE A 27 -14.63 1.79 2.61
CA ILE A 27 -15.56 1.21 3.58
C ILE A 27 -16.64 0.36 2.90
N PRO A 28 -17.31 0.80 1.83
CA PRO A 28 -18.21 -0.06 1.06
C PRO A 28 -17.55 -1.36 0.57
N SER A 29 -16.32 -1.27 0.09
CA SER A 29 -15.57 -2.44 -0.36
C SER A 29 -15.26 -3.42 0.78
N SER A 30 -14.91 -2.92 1.96
CA SER A 30 -14.69 -3.74 3.15
C SER A 30 -15.96 -4.49 3.59
N ILE A 31 -17.12 -3.85 3.49
CA ILE A 31 -18.43 -4.48 3.74
C ILE A 31 -18.72 -5.54 2.68
N GLY A 32 -18.42 -5.25 1.41
CA GLY A 32 -18.55 -6.20 0.30
C GLY A 32 -17.70 -7.46 0.53
N LEU A 33 -16.47 -7.31 1.00
CA LEU A 33 -15.58 -8.42 1.36
C LEU A 33 -16.20 -9.33 2.42
N GLN A 34 -16.77 -8.76 3.50
CA GLN A 34 -17.38 -9.53 4.57
C GLN A 34 -18.64 -10.30 4.10
N LYS A 35 -19.43 -9.70 3.21
CA LYS A 35 -20.68 -10.31 2.73
C LYS A 35 -20.47 -11.36 1.63
N LEU A 36 -19.57 -11.12 0.70
CA LEU A 36 -19.37 -11.96 -0.49
C LEU A 36 -18.26 -12.99 -0.31
N GLY A 37 -17.43 -12.83 0.73
CA GLY A 37 -16.24 -13.65 0.96
C GLY A 37 -15.02 -13.16 0.20
N ALA A 38 -13.84 -13.55 0.70
CA ALA A 38 -12.55 -13.06 0.19
C ALA A 38 -12.32 -13.48 -1.26
N ARG A 39 -12.62 -14.75 -1.59
CA ARG A 39 -12.41 -15.31 -2.93
C ARG A 39 -13.09 -14.49 -4.02
N LYS A 40 -14.40 -14.29 -3.87
CA LYS A 40 -15.19 -13.57 -4.87
C LYS A 40 -14.83 -12.09 -4.92
N TRP A 41 -14.70 -11.46 -3.75
CA TRP A 41 -14.51 -10.03 -3.67
C TRP A 41 -13.13 -9.60 -4.15
N ILE A 42 -12.05 -10.23 -3.66
CA ILE A 42 -10.67 -9.92 -4.05
C ILE A 42 -10.47 -10.19 -5.55
N SER A 43 -10.97 -11.33 -6.07
CA SER A 43 -10.90 -11.62 -7.50
C SER A 43 -11.60 -10.57 -8.36
N SER A 44 -12.82 -10.14 -7.96
CA SER A 44 -13.57 -9.10 -8.68
C SER A 44 -12.83 -7.76 -8.69
N ILE A 45 -12.19 -7.39 -7.58
CA ILE A 45 -11.35 -6.20 -7.47
C ILE A 45 -10.18 -6.28 -8.46
N ILE A 46 -9.42 -7.37 -8.45
CA ILE A 46 -8.23 -7.53 -9.30
C ILE A 46 -8.63 -7.55 -10.78
N ILE A 47 -9.72 -8.25 -11.14
CA ILE A 47 -10.23 -8.27 -12.51
C ILE A 47 -10.66 -6.88 -12.97
N GLY A 48 -11.47 -6.17 -12.14
CA GLY A 48 -11.95 -4.82 -12.45
C GLY A 48 -10.80 -3.82 -12.60
N TRP A 49 -9.87 -3.83 -11.65
CA TRP A 49 -8.66 -3.02 -11.70
C TRP A 49 -7.82 -3.30 -12.96
N GLY A 50 -7.48 -4.57 -13.21
CA GLY A 50 -6.71 -4.95 -14.39
C GLY A 50 -7.41 -4.59 -15.71
N ALA A 51 -8.74 -4.78 -15.81
CA ALA A 51 -9.51 -4.42 -16.98
C ALA A 51 -9.49 -2.91 -17.23
N VAL A 52 -9.71 -2.10 -16.19
CA VAL A 52 -9.65 -0.63 -16.32
C VAL A 52 -8.25 -0.17 -16.71
N THR A 53 -7.19 -0.74 -16.11
CA THR A 53 -5.80 -0.45 -16.47
C THR A 53 -5.55 -0.77 -17.95
N GLY A 54 -5.93 -1.98 -18.41
CA GLY A 54 -5.77 -2.38 -19.81
C GLY A 54 -6.57 -1.50 -20.80
N LEU A 55 -7.75 -1.02 -20.40
CA LEU A 55 -8.59 -0.13 -21.22
C LEU A 55 -7.97 1.26 -21.43
N ILE A 56 -7.04 1.70 -20.57
CA ILE A 56 -6.30 2.96 -20.77
C ILE A 56 -5.49 2.93 -22.09
N PHE A 57 -5.11 1.76 -22.58
CA PHE A 57 -4.49 1.60 -23.89
C PHE A 57 -5.28 2.32 -25.00
N PHE A 58 -6.61 2.28 -24.93
CA PHE A 58 -7.50 2.87 -25.93
C PHE A 58 -7.89 4.33 -25.63
N ALA A 59 -7.32 4.96 -24.62
CA ALA A 59 -7.65 6.34 -24.24
C ALA A 59 -7.31 7.30 -25.40
N LYS A 60 -8.25 8.15 -25.78
CA LYS A 60 -8.12 9.12 -26.87
C LYS A 60 -7.95 10.55 -26.40
N ASP A 61 -8.39 10.84 -25.19
CA ASP A 61 -8.39 12.16 -24.57
C ASP A 61 -8.25 12.08 -23.04
N THR A 62 -8.12 13.23 -22.43
CA THR A 62 -7.98 13.42 -20.99
C THR A 62 -9.18 12.87 -20.20
N GLN A 63 -10.40 12.94 -20.78
CA GLN A 63 -11.61 12.46 -20.09
C GLN A 63 -11.62 10.94 -19.94
N HIS A 64 -11.14 10.19 -20.94
CA HIS A 64 -11.00 8.74 -20.83
C HIS A 64 -10.06 8.35 -19.69
N ILE A 65 -8.94 9.07 -19.52
CA ILE A 65 -8.00 8.83 -18.42
C ILE A 65 -8.63 9.20 -17.08
N LEU A 66 -9.36 10.31 -17.00
CA LEU A 66 -10.06 10.73 -15.79
C LEU A 66 -11.09 9.70 -15.35
N LEU A 67 -11.92 9.19 -16.28
CA LEU A 67 -12.86 8.12 -16.01
C LEU A 67 -12.16 6.84 -15.54
N ALA A 68 -11.09 6.44 -16.22
CA ALA A 68 -10.30 5.29 -15.80
C ALA A 68 -9.77 5.46 -14.37
N ARG A 69 -9.28 6.64 -13.99
CA ARG A 69 -8.81 6.95 -12.63
C ARG A 69 -9.91 6.84 -11.57
N ILE A 70 -11.14 7.26 -11.90
CA ILE A 70 -12.29 7.07 -11.02
C ILE A 70 -12.55 5.58 -10.78
N PHE A 71 -12.64 4.79 -11.85
CA PHE A 71 -12.88 3.35 -11.73
C PHE A 71 -11.72 2.59 -11.08
N LEU A 72 -10.48 2.98 -11.34
CA LEU A 72 -9.31 2.44 -10.63
C LEU A 72 -9.45 2.69 -9.12
N GLY A 73 -9.76 3.92 -8.71
CA GLY A 73 -9.98 4.23 -7.30
C GLY A 73 -11.10 3.39 -6.67
N VAL A 74 -12.20 3.15 -7.40
CA VAL A 74 -13.30 2.28 -6.93
C VAL A 74 -12.84 0.83 -6.73
N PHE A 75 -12.15 0.24 -7.71
CA PHE A 75 -11.72 -1.15 -7.63
C PHE A 75 -10.55 -1.34 -6.68
N GLU A 76 -9.55 -0.47 -6.69
CA GLU A 76 -8.37 -0.62 -5.82
C GLU A 76 -8.67 -0.38 -4.33
N ALA A 77 -9.69 0.41 -4.00
CA ALA A 77 -9.99 0.85 -2.64
C ALA A 77 -10.09 -0.28 -1.61
N GLY A 78 -10.57 -1.45 -2.02
CA GLY A 78 -10.78 -2.58 -1.13
C GLY A 78 -9.63 -3.58 -1.09
N PHE A 79 -8.67 -3.48 -2.00
CA PHE A 79 -7.64 -4.51 -2.12
C PHE A 79 -6.74 -4.56 -0.89
N PHE A 80 -6.10 -3.46 -0.56
CA PHE A 80 -5.16 -3.41 0.56
C PHE A 80 -5.82 -3.74 1.91
N PRO A 81 -6.90 -3.05 2.35
CA PRO A 81 -7.55 -3.38 3.61
C PRO A 81 -8.15 -4.79 3.59
N GLY A 82 -8.62 -5.25 2.44
CA GLY A 82 -9.12 -6.61 2.26
C GLY A 82 -8.05 -7.67 2.46
N MET A 83 -6.85 -7.47 1.93
CA MET A 83 -5.72 -8.40 2.11
C MET A 83 -5.25 -8.42 3.57
N VAL A 84 -5.11 -7.27 4.23
CA VAL A 84 -4.73 -7.22 5.65
C VAL A 84 -5.77 -7.95 6.52
N TYR A 85 -7.05 -7.75 6.25
CA TYR A 85 -8.12 -8.47 6.94
C TYR A 85 -8.08 -9.97 6.63
N TYR A 86 -7.93 -10.36 5.37
CA TYR A 86 -7.82 -11.75 4.95
C TYR A 86 -6.66 -12.47 5.65
N LEU A 87 -5.48 -11.86 5.68
CA LEU A 87 -4.32 -12.41 6.39
C LEU A 87 -4.59 -12.54 7.91
N ALA A 88 -5.32 -11.59 8.51
CA ALA A 88 -5.71 -11.70 9.91
C ALA A 88 -6.68 -12.87 10.19
N CYS A 89 -7.48 -13.29 9.19
CA CYS A 89 -8.35 -14.47 9.29
C CYS A 89 -7.63 -15.80 9.10
N TRP A 90 -6.40 -15.78 8.55
CA TRP A 90 -5.61 -16.98 8.27
C TRP A 90 -4.47 -17.21 9.25
N PHE A 91 -3.92 -16.15 9.82
CA PHE A 91 -2.71 -16.23 10.64
C PHE A 91 -2.97 -15.81 12.08
N PRO A 92 -2.50 -16.62 13.06
CA PRO A 92 -2.55 -16.26 14.46
C PRO A 92 -1.85 -14.93 14.76
N ALA A 93 -2.28 -14.26 15.83
CA ALA A 93 -1.79 -12.93 16.22
C ALA A 93 -0.25 -12.85 16.32
N ARG A 94 0.38 -13.93 16.76
CA ARG A 94 1.86 -14.04 16.89
C ARG A 94 2.62 -14.08 15.58
N GLU A 95 1.96 -14.33 14.45
CA GLU A 95 2.58 -14.49 13.14
C GLU A 95 2.24 -13.35 12.17
N ARG A 96 1.30 -12.47 12.54
CA ARG A 96 0.77 -11.41 11.67
C ARG A 96 1.80 -10.36 11.29
N GLY A 97 2.76 -10.04 12.17
CA GLY A 97 3.82 -9.09 11.88
C GLY A 97 4.70 -9.57 10.72
N LYS A 98 5.16 -10.81 10.79
CA LYS A 98 5.94 -11.46 9.74
C LYS A 98 5.15 -11.54 8.43
N VAL A 99 3.91 -12.05 8.49
CA VAL A 99 3.08 -12.26 7.31
C VAL A 99 2.74 -10.94 6.61
N ASN A 100 2.36 -9.92 7.37
CA ASN A 100 2.13 -8.59 6.80
C ASN A 100 3.41 -7.98 6.20
N SER A 101 4.59 -8.21 6.83
CA SER A 101 5.87 -7.79 6.24
C SER A 101 6.15 -8.48 4.91
N PHE A 102 5.89 -9.78 4.79
CA PHE A 102 6.02 -10.49 3.53
C PHE A 102 5.03 -9.99 2.47
N PHE A 103 3.80 -9.69 2.85
CA PHE A 103 2.84 -9.09 1.94
C PHE A 103 3.32 -7.72 1.44
N MET A 104 3.78 -6.88 2.35
CA MET A 104 4.30 -5.55 2.01
C MET A 104 5.64 -5.58 1.25
N LEU A 105 6.39 -6.68 1.32
CA LEU A 105 7.61 -6.87 0.53
C LEU A 105 7.37 -6.69 -0.97
N SER A 106 6.15 -6.98 -1.44
CA SER A 106 5.75 -6.74 -2.82
C SER A 106 5.94 -5.29 -3.26
N ILE A 107 5.78 -4.32 -2.36
CA ILE A 107 6.00 -2.90 -2.66
C ILE A 107 7.47 -2.65 -2.99
N ALA A 108 8.40 -3.18 -2.17
CA ALA A 108 9.83 -3.02 -2.40
C ALA A 108 10.26 -3.70 -3.70
N VAL A 109 9.78 -4.93 -3.95
CA VAL A 109 10.05 -5.68 -5.19
C VAL A 109 9.52 -4.93 -6.41
N ALA A 110 8.28 -4.47 -6.35
CA ALA A 110 7.67 -3.68 -7.42
C ALA A 110 8.46 -2.39 -7.71
N SER A 111 8.90 -1.68 -6.67
CA SER A 111 9.69 -0.44 -6.83
C SER A 111 11.03 -0.66 -7.52
N VAL A 112 11.66 -1.82 -7.32
CA VAL A 112 12.93 -2.17 -8.00
C VAL A 112 12.70 -2.57 -9.45
N LEU A 113 11.60 -3.24 -9.75
CA LEU A 113 11.33 -3.81 -11.09
C LEU A 113 10.58 -2.84 -12.00
N ALA A 114 9.64 -2.06 -11.46
CA ALA A 114 8.71 -1.27 -12.26
C ALA A 114 9.42 -0.20 -13.10
N ALA A 115 10.36 0.55 -12.52
CA ALA A 115 11.01 1.65 -13.24
C ALA A 115 11.82 1.19 -14.47
N PRO A 116 12.70 0.16 -14.39
CA PRO A 116 13.39 -0.36 -15.56
C PRO A 116 12.45 -0.96 -16.60
N MET A 117 11.43 -1.71 -16.17
CA MET A 117 10.45 -2.33 -17.08
C MET A 117 9.63 -1.27 -17.81
N SER A 118 9.12 -0.27 -17.10
CA SER A 118 8.32 0.81 -17.70
C SER A 118 9.15 1.62 -18.70
N GLY A 119 10.39 1.95 -18.37
CA GLY A 119 11.30 2.65 -19.27
C GLY A 119 11.55 1.85 -20.56
N TRP A 120 11.87 0.56 -20.43
CA TRP A 120 12.09 -0.32 -21.57
C TRP A 120 10.86 -0.45 -22.46
N ILE A 121 9.67 -0.63 -21.88
CA ILE A 121 8.40 -0.72 -22.62
C ILE A 121 8.14 0.56 -23.41
N ILE A 122 8.27 1.72 -22.76
CA ILE A 122 8.00 3.01 -23.41
C ILE A 122 8.97 3.26 -24.56
N GLU A 123 10.23 2.91 -24.41
CA GLU A 123 11.26 3.13 -25.42
C GLU A 123 11.14 2.17 -26.62
N HIS A 124 10.90 0.86 -26.35
CA HIS A 124 11.01 -0.17 -27.40
C HIS A 124 9.66 -0.55 -28.03
N LEU A 125 8.53 -0.31 -27.38
CA LEU A 125 7.21 -0.62 -27.92
C LEU A 125 6.49 0.59 -28.52
N ASN A 126 7.22 1.63 -28.86
CA ASN A 126 6.68 2.77 -29.60
C ASN A 126 6.49 2.39 -31.06
N THR A 127 5.24 2.29 -31.52
CA THR A 127 4.88 1.93 -32.90
C THR A 127 4.24 3.14 -33.61
N PRO A 128 4.17 3.16 -34.95
CA PRO A 128 3.53 4.25 -35.68
C PRO A 128 2.06 4.51 -35.28
N ASP A 129 1.34 3.44 -34.90
CA ASP A 129 -0.08 3.53 -34.55
C ASP A 129 -0.33 3.74 -33.06
N TYR A 130 0.60 3.29 -32.20
CA TYR A 130 0.44 3.31 -30.75
C TYR A 130 1.73 3.68 -30.05
N GLU A 131 1.66 4.69 -29.19
CA GLU A 131 2.76 5.16 -28.37
C GLU A 131 3.11 4.18 -27.26
N GLY A 132 4.38 4.11 -26.88
CA GLY A 132 4.91 3.15 -25.89
C GLY A 132 4.20 3.18 -24.54
N TRP A 133 3.73 4.36 -24.09
CA TRP A 133 2.98 4.46 -22.83
C TRP A 133 1.64 3.68 -22.84
N ARG A 134 1.02 3.49 -23.99
CA ARG A 134 -0.21 2.71 -24.14
C ARG A 134 0.05 1.23 -23.87
N TRP A 135 1.16 0.73 -24.44
CA TRP A 135 1.60 -0.65 -24.21
C TRP A 135 1.91 -0.94 -22.74
N LEU A 136 2.42 0.05 -22.00
CA LEU A 136 2.63 -0.09 -20.56
C LEU A 136 1.33 -0.51 -19.85
N PHE A 137 0.23 0.20 -20.09
CA PHE A 137 -1.06 -0.12 -19.47
C PHE A 137 -1.64 -1.46 -19.92
N ALA A 138 -1.45 -1.84 -21.20
CA ALA A 138 -1.88 -3.16 -21.67
C ALA A 138 -1.09 -4.30 -21.03
N ILE A 139 0.24 -4.16 -20.94
CA ILE A 139 1.15 -5.15 -20.34
C ILE A 139 0.94 -5.28 -18.83
N GLU A 140 0.56 -4.23 -18.15
CA GLU A 140 0.21 -4.28 -16.72
C GLU A 140 -1.22 -4.80 -16.50
N GLY A 141 -2.17 -4.38 -17.31
CA GLY A 141 -3.59 -4.68 -17.13
C GLY A 141 -3.95 -6.14 -17.47
N ILE A 142 -3.49 -6.66 -18.62
CA ILE A 142 -3.85 -8.00 -19.08
C ILE A 142 -3.40 -9.11 -18.11
N PRO A 143 -2.14 -9.16 -17.66
CA PRO A 143 -1.72 -10.13 -16.65
C PRO A 143 -2.48 -9.97 -15.33
N THR A 144 -2.83 -8.74 -14.95
CA THR A 144 -3.60 -8.48 -13.72
C THR A 144 -4.99 -9.10 -13.80
N VAL A 145 -5.70 -8.97 -14.94
CA VAL A 145 -6.99 -9.68 -15.16
C VAL A 145 -6.81 -11.18 -15.04
N PHE A 146 -5.79 -11.74 -15.66
CA PHE A 146 -5.49 -13.17 -15.59
C PHE A 146 -5.21 -13.61 -14.14
N LEU A 147 -4.42 -12.85 -13.39
CA LEU A 147 -4.18 -13.12 -11.96
C LEU A 147 -5.47 -13.03 -11.14
N GLY A 148 -6.37 -12.10 -11.44
CA GLY A 148 -7.68 -12.02 -10.81
C GLY A 148 -8.53 -13.27 -11.05
N ILE A 149 -8.55 -13.76 -12.28
CA ILE A 149 -9.21 -15.02 -12.64
C ILE A 149 -8.57 -16.20 -11.89
N LEU A 150 -7.24 -16.27 -11.88
CA LEU A 150 -6.51 -17.31 -11.15
C LEU A 150 -6.80 -17.26 -9.64
N THR A 151 -6.86 -16.06 -9.07
CA THR A 151 -7.23 -15.83 -7.66
C THR A 151 -8.60 -16.41 -7.34
N PHE A 152 -9.57 -16.27 -8.24
CA PHE A 152 -10.91 -16.84 -8.05
C PHE A 152 -10.89 -18.38 -7.91
N TYR A 153 -10.00 -19.06 -8.59
CA TYR A 153 -9.89 -20.53 -8.49
C TYR A 153 -9.01 -21.00 -7.33
N LEU A 154 -7.98 -20.24 -6.98
CA LEU A 154 -6.96 -20.67 -6.02
C LEU A 154 -7.20 -20.16 -4.59
N LEU A 155 -7.83 -19.00 -4.41
CA LEU A 155 -7.97 -18.37 -3.10
C LEU A 155 -9.16 -18.97 -2.33
N PRO A 156 -8.98 -19.66 -1.19
CA PRO A 156 -10.09 -20.09 -0.35
C PRO A 156 -10.57 -18.95 0.55
N ASP A 157 -11.85 -18.94 0.89
CA ASP A 157 -12.43 -17.90 1.76
C ASP A 157 -11.94 -17.98 3.21
N SER A 158 -11.65 -19.19 3.68
CA SER A 158 -11.27 -19.44 5.07
C SER A 158 -10.48 -20.75 5.21
N PRO A 159 -9.77 -20.97 6.33
CA PRO A 159 -9.00 -22.18 6.57
C PRO A 159 -9.81 -23.48 6.42
N GLU A 160 -11.08 -23.47 6.79
CA GLU A 160 -11.97 -24.64 6.70
C GLU A 160 -12.23 -25.07 5.25
N LYS A 161 -12.10 -24.14 4.30
CA LYS A 161 -12.28 -24.39 2.86
C LYS A 161 -10.98 -24.70 2.13
N ALA A 162 -9.86 -24.76 2.83
CA ALA A 162 -8.54 -25.01 2.25
C ALA A 162 -8.35 -26.51 1.94
N LYS A 163 -8.30 -26.85 0.65
CA LYS A 163 -8.18 -28.24 0.18
C LYS A 163 -6.79 -28.85 0.41
N TRP A 164 -5.79 -28.05 0.70
CA TRP A 164 -4.39 -28.48 0.94
C TRP A 164 -4.07 -28.73 2.41
N LEU A 165 -4.98 -28.41 3.34
CA LEU A 165 -4.82 -28.66 4.76
C LEU A 165 -5.51 -29.97 5.14
N THR A 166 -4.87 -30.75 6.04
CA THR A 166 -5.51 -31.91 6.63
C THR A 166 -6.57 -31.49 7.66
N PRO A 167 -7.57 -32.34 7.97
CA PRO A 167 -8.58 -32.01 8.98
C PRO A 167 -7.98 -31.68 10.35
N GLN A 168 -6.87 -32.32 10.74
CA GLN A 168 -6.16 -32.02 11.98
C GLN A 168 -5.51 -30.64 11.94
N GLN A 169 -4.90 -30.26 10.83
CA GLN A 169 -4.30 -28.93 10.63
C GLN A 169 -5.38 -27.85 10.65
N ILE A 170 -6.52 -28.07 9.99
CA ILE A 170 -7.65 -27.15 10.00
C ILE A 170 -8.14 -26.94 11.43
N SER A 171 -8.43 -28.01 12.17
CA SER A 171 -8.93 -27.90 13.55
C SER A 171 -7.95 -27.20 14.49
N ALA A 172 -6.66 -27.50 14.39
CA ALA A 172 -5.62 -26.83 15.16
C ALA A 172 -5.53 -25.32 14.87
N LEU A 173 -5.55 -24.95 13.56
CA LEU A 173 -5.51 -23.56 13.12
C LEU A 173 -6.75 -22.79 13.56
N VAL A 174 -7.94 -23.32 13.32
CA VAL A 174 -9.22 -22.70 13.70
C VAL A 174 -9.32 -22.49 15.20
N ASN A 175 -8.92 -23.49 16.02
CA ASN A 175 -8.88 -23.34 17.47
C ASN A 175 -7.93 -22.23 17.92
N LYS A 176 -6.74 -22.12 17.32
CA LYS A 176 -5.76 -21.07 17.63
C LYS A 176 -6.30 -19.68 17.28
N LEU A 177 -6.90 -19.54 16.09
CA LEU A 177 -7.54 -18.28 15.66
C LEU A 177 -8.73 -17.90 16.55
N ARG A 178 -9.52 -18.88 17.00
CA ARG A 178 -10.62 -18.65 17.94
C ARG A 178 -10.12 -18.10 19.27
N THR A 179 -9.11 -18.73 19.85
CA THR A 179 -8.50 -18.27 21.11
C THR A 179 -7.95 -16.86 21.00
N ASP A 180 -7.28 -16.52 19.89
CA ASP A 180 -6.79 -15.16 19.64
C ASP A 180 -7.94 -14.14 19.56
N ASN A 181 -9.04 -14.50 18.88
CA ASN A 181 -10.21 -13.64 18.74
C ASN A 181 -10.96 -13.45 20.07
N GLU A 182 -11.08 -14.50 20.89
CA GLU A 182 -11.65 -14.44 22.23
C GLU A 182 -10.81 -13.54 23.15
N THR A 183 -9.48 -13.62 23.06
CA THR A 183 -8.56 -12.75 23.80
C THR A 183 -8.72 -11.28 23.37
N ALA A 184 -8.76 -11.02 22.07
CA ALA A 184 -8.97 -9.68 21.54
C ALA A 184 -10.36 -9.12 21.91
N ALA A 185 -11.40 -9.94 21.91
CA ALA A 185 -12.75 -9.55 22.33
C ALA A 185 -12.81 -9.25 23.85
N ALA A 186 -12.11 -10.02 24.69
CA ALA A 186 -12.04 -9.80 26.13
C ALA A 186 -11.36 -8.47 26.49
N LEU A 187 -10.37 -8.05 25.71
CA LEU A 187 -9.71 -6.74 25.86
C LEU A 187 -10.64 -5.58 25.49
N ASN A 188 -11.61 -5.82 24.60
CA ASN A 188 -12.55 -4.82 24.07
C ASN A 188 -13.97 -5.04 24.63
N LYS A 189 -14.19 -4.82 25.92
CA LYS A 189 -15.49 -5.04 26.62
C LYS A 189 -16.69 -4.25 26.09
N ASN A 190 -16.51 -3.27 25.21
CA ASN A 190 -17.56 -2.43 24.63
C ASN A 190 -17.78 -2.74 23.14
N THR A 191 -18.36 -3.89 22.83
CA THR A 191 -18.60 -4.30 21.45
C THR A 191 -20.06 -4.23 21.03
N ASN A 192 -20.60 -3.03 20.97
CA ASN A 192 -21.67 -2.79 20.02
C ASN A 192 -21.03 -2.69 18.63
N SER A 193 -21.33 -3.63 17.75
CA SER A 193 -20.83 -3.72 16.37
C SER A 193 -21.40 -2.65 15.42
N SER A 194 -21.94 -1.57 15.95
CA SER A 194 -22.42 -0.43 15.16
C SER A 194 -21.21 0.27 14.53
N PHE A 195 -21.32 0.61 13.26
CA PHE A 195 -20.32 1.40 12.51
C PHE A 195 -19.86 2.63 13.30
N LEU A 196 -20.81 3.38 13.89
CA LEU A 196 -20.51 4.58 14.68
C LEU A 196 -19.73 4.27 15.96
N SER A 197 -19.93 3.12 16.59
CA SER A 197 -19.17 2.74 17.78
C SER A 197 -17.73 2.34 17.43
N VAL A 198 -17.53 1.74 16.27
CA VAL A 198 -16.21 1.38 15.76
C VAL A 198 -15.38 2.63 15.48
N ILE A 199 -15.91 3.59 14.72
CA ILE A 199 -15.17 4.80 14.33
C ILE A 199 -14.94 5.78 15.48
N LYS A 200 -15.68 5.68 16.61
CA LYS A 200 -15.45 6.49 17.81
C LYS A 200 -14.43 5.86 18.76
N ASN A 201 -13.90 4.68 18.47
CA ASN A 201 -12.91 4.03 19.31
C ASN A 201 -11.60 4.86 19.35
N PRO A 202 -11.13 5.30 20.53
CA PRO A 202 -9.94 6.15 20.63
C PRO A 202 -8.67 5.48 20.11
N VAL A 203 -8.55 4.15 20.26
CA VAL A 203 -7.41 3.40 19.74
C VAL A 203 -7.43 3.40 18.21
N LEU A 204 -8.60 3.23 17.61
CA LEU A 204 -8.75 3.33 16.14
C LEU A 204 -8.36 4.72 15.64
N LEU A 205 -8.84 5.78 16.31
CA LEU A 205 -8.52 7.15 15.92
C LEU A 205 -7.03 7.45 16.05
N GLN A 206 -6.36 6.97 17.10
CA GLN A 206 -4.91 7.10 17.28
C GLN A 206 -4.13 6.39 16.15
N LEU A 207 -4.49 5.15 15.83
CA LEU A 207 -3.87 4.41 14.73
C LEU A 207 -4.12 5.12 13.39
N SER A 208 -5.34 5.58 13.14
CA SER A 208 -5.69 6.29 11.90
C SER A 208 -4.91 7.58 11.74
N PHE A 209 -4.78 8.36 12.79
CA PHE A 209 -4.01 9.61 12.79
C PHE A 209 -2.52 9.35 12.57
N ALA A 210 -1.95 8.37 13.26
CA ALA A 210 -0.55 7.98 13.07
C ALA A 210 -0.30 7.55 11.62
N TYR A 211 -1.15 6.70 11.05
CA TYR A 211 -1.00 6.23 9.68
C TYR A 211 -1.18 7.35 8.65
N MET A 212 -2.11 8.26 8.89
CA MET A 212 -2.30 9.46 8.07
C MET A 212 -1.01 10.29 7.99
N LEU A 213 -0.36 10.56 9.13
CA LEU A 213 0.89 11.31 9.16
C LEU A 213 2.04 10.58 8.47
N ILE A 214 2.17 9.26 8.69
CA ILE A 214 3.19 8.42 8.05
C ILE A 214 3.04 8.46 6.53
N GLN A 215 1.83 8.28 6.03
CA GLN A 215 1.57 8.25 4.59
C GLN A 215 1.72 9.63 3.95
N ALA A 216 1.33 10.69 4.64
CA ALA A 216 1.60 12.07 4.19
C ALA A 216 3.11 12.32 4.08
N ALA A 217 3.90 11.93 5.09
CA ALA A 217 5.36 12.07 5.06
C ALA A 217 6.00 11.23 3.95
N ALA A 218 5.53 9.98 3.74
CA ALA A 218 6.02 9.12 2.67
C ALA A 218 5.76 9.71 1.28
N LEU A 219 4.57 10.25 1.04
CA LEU A 219 4.22 10.91 -0.22
C LEU A 219 5.04 12.18 -0.45
N ALA A 220 5.20 13.02 0.58
CA ALA A 220 6.05 14.19 0.50
C ALA A 220 7.49 13.83 0.13
N ALA A 221 8.03 12.81 0.79
CA ALA A 221 9.38 12.34 0.51
C ALA A 221 9.53 11.79 -0.91
N ASN A 222 8.59 10.98 -1.37
CA ASN A 222 8.60 10.46 -2.75
C ASN A 222 8.59 11.58 -3.80
N TYR A 223 7.97 12.72 -3.50
CA TYR A 223 7.97 13.87 -4.39
C TYR A 223 9.32 14.61 -4.38
N TRP A 224 9.91 14.82 -3.19
CA TRP A 224 11.09 15.65 -3.04
C TRP A 224 12.42 14.89 -3.16
N LEU A 225 12.47 13.61 -2.77
CA LEU A 225 13.72 12.85 -2.73
C LEU A 225 14.46 12.77 -4.07
N PRO A 226 13.80 12.55 -5.25
CA PRO A 226 14.52 12.52 -6.51
C PRO A 226 15.27 13.82 -6.81
N GLY A 227 14.63 14.96 -6.55
CA GLY A 227 15.25 16.27 -6.71
C GLY A 227 16.40 16.52 -5.72
N LEU A 228 16.25 16.09 -4.47
CA LEU A 228 17.31 16.17 -3.48
C LEU A 228 18.52 15.28 -3.87
N VAL A 229 18.29 14.07 -4.33
CA VAL A 229 19.34 13.15 -4.80
C VAL A 229 20.05 13.72 -6.02
N LYS A 230 19.31 14.30 -6.98
CA LYS A 230 19.89 14.98 -8.13
C LYS A 230 20.78 16.16 -7.73
N GLY A 231 20.42 16.86 -6.67
CA GLY A 231 21.22 17.95 -6.08
C GLY A 231 22.49 17.48 -5.33
N PHE A 232 22.73 16.20 -5.17
CA PHE A 232 23.95 15.70 -4.52
C PHE A 232 25.19 15.87 -5.39
N SER A 233 25.07 15.78 -6.72
CA SER A 233 26.11 16.04 -7.68
C SER A 233 25.55 16.59 -8.98
N ALA A 234 26.20 17.58 -9.56
CA ALA A 234 25.86 18.13 -10.87
C ALA A 234 26.03 17.12 -12.01
N ASP A 235 26.85 16.10 -11.83
CA ASP A 235 27.16 15.08 -12.82
C ASP A 235 26.12 13.96 -12.89
N PHE A 236 25.18 13.87 -11.92
CA PHE A 236 24.20 12.81 -11.87
C PHE A 236 23.19 12.90 -13.03
N THR A 237 23.12 11.82 -13.81
CA THR A 237 22.05 11.62 -14.79
C THR A 237 20.75 11.20 -14.10
N ASP A 238 19.64 11.24 -14.82
CA ASP A 238 18.34 10.75 -14.30
C ASP A 238 18.40 9.23 -14.01
N THR A 239 19.20 8.50 -14.78
CA THR A 239 19.48 7.07 -14.55
C THR A 239 20.23 6.86 -13.23
N ASP A 240 21.23 7.68 -12.93
CA ASP A 240 21.98 7.59 -11.65
C ASP A 240 21.06 7.88 -10.46
N VAL A 241 20.21 8.89 -10.57
CA VAL A 241 19.20 9.18 -9.55
C VAL A 241 18.27 7.99 -9.32
N GLY A 242 17.78 7.36 -10.40
CA GLY A 242 16.95 6.18 -10.33
C GLY A 242 17.64 5.00 -9.65
N LEU A 243 18.88 4.73 -10.00
CA LEU A 243 19.70 3.67 -9.38
C LEU A 243 19.95 3.94 -7.89
N ILE A 244 20.33 5.17 -7.54
CA ILE A 244 20.54 5.59 -6.15
C ILE A 244 19.26 5.41 -5.34
N MET A 245 18.11 5.84 -5.89
CA MET A 245 16.81 5.70 -5.25
C MET A 245 16.38 4.24 -5.06
N SER A 246 16.89 3.29 -5.83
CA SER A 246 16.59 1.87 -5.66
C SER A 246 17.35 1.20 -4.50
N ILE A 247 18.51 1.73 -4.08
CA ILE A 247 19.36 1.16 -3.02
C ILE A 247 18.60 0.95 -1.70
N PRO A 248 17.86 1.95 -1.17
CA PRO A 248 17.07 1.78 0.06
C PRO A 248 16.05 0.64 -0.01
N PHE A 249 15.43 0.43 -1.17
CA PHE A 249 14.44 -0.63 -1.36
C PHE A 249 15.07 -2.02 -1.32
N ILE A 250 16.31 -2.17 -1.83
CA ILE A 250 17.07 -3.43 -1.72
C ILE A 250 17.33 -3.77 -0.25
N PHE A 251 17.78 -2.82 0.57
CA PHE A 251 17.93 -3.05 2.01
C PHE A 251 16.62 -3.32 2.72
N ALA A 252 15.53 -2.65 2.31
CA ALA A 252 14.20 -2.85 2.85
C ALA A 252 13.67 -4.28 2.57
N MET A 253 13.97 -4.87 1.42
CA MET A 253 13.57 -6.25 1.09
C MET A 253 14.06 -7.28 2.14
N PHE A 254 15.20 -7.06 2.75
CA PHE A 254 15.74 -7.92 3.80
C PHE A 254 15.27 -7.49 5.19
N SER A 255 15.23 -6.19 5.46
CA SER A 255 14.88 -5.68 6.79
C SER A 255 13.40 -5.89 7.14
N MET A 256 12.46 -5.75 6.18
CA MET A 256 11.03 -5.90 6.43
C MET A 256 10.64 -7.28 7.00
N PRO A 257 10.98 -8.41 6.37
CA PRO A 257 10.62 -9.73 6.90
C PRO A 257 11.33 -10.02 8.23
N TRP A 258 12.59 -9.62 8.36
CA TRP A 258 13.35 -9.80 9.59
C TRP A 258 12.76 -9.01 10.74
N TRP A 259 12.38 -7.75 10.53
CA TRP A 259 11.79 -6.88 11.54
C TRP A 259 10.40 -7.36 11.97
N GLY A 260 9.58 -7.80 11.01
CA GLY A 260 8.29 -8.43 11.28
C GLY A 260 8.43 -9.70 12.11
N TRP A 261 9.36 -10.59 11.75
CA TRP A 261 9.66 -11.80 12.52
C TRP A 261 10.16 -11.46 13.94
N HIS A 262 11.04 -10.48 14.08
CA HIS A 262 11.55 -10.05 15.39
C HIS A 262 10.43 -9.50 16.28
N SER A 263 9.53 -8.69 15.71
CA SER A 263 8.33 -8.22 16.39
C SER A 263 7.45 -9.38 16.89
N ASP A 264 7.23 -10.39 16.05
CA ASP A 264 6.45 -11.58 16.40
C ASP A 264 7.14 -12.38 17.51
N LYS A 265 8.44 -12.61 17.41
CA LYS A 265 9.23 -13.33 18.41
C LYS A 265 9.21 -12.65 19.78
N LYS A 266 9.25 -11.32 19.83
CA LYS A 266 9.20 -10.53 21.07
C LYS A 266 7.77 -10.29 21.55
N ASN A 267 6.76 -10.62 20.73
CA ASN A 267 5.36 -10.29 20.96
C ASN A 267 5.15 -8.80 21.27
N GLU A 268 5.92 -7.95 20.57
CA GLU A 268 5.93 -6.50 20.77
C GLU A 268 5.70 -5.81 19.44
N ARG A 269 4.67 -4.98 19.32
CA ARG A 269 4.23 -4.31 18.09
C ARG A 269 4.49 -2.82 18.09
N LYS A 270 4.27 -2.17 19.24
CA LYS A 270 4.29 -0.71 19.36
C LYS A 270 5.65 -0.13 19.00
N TRP A 271 6.69 -0.63 19.65
CA TRP A 271 8.06 -0.15 19.39
C TRP A 271 8.58 -0.61 18.03
N HIS A 272 8.19 -1.79 17.58
CA HIS A 272 8.54 -2.26 16.24
C HIS A 272 7.83 -1.48 15.13
N ALA A 273 6.72 -0.82 15.39
CA ALA A 273 6.12 0.15 14.46
C ALA A 273 6.77 1.53 14.58
N ALA A 274 7.11 1.99 15.80
CA ALA A 274 7.61 3.35 16.04
C ALA A 274 9.09 3.55 15.68
N LEU A 275 9.98 2.61 16.05
CA LEU A 275 11.42 2.73 15.83
C LEU A 275 11.81 2.88 14.36
N PRO A 276 11.24 2.10 13.40
CA PRO A 276 11.52 2.31 11.99
C PRO A 276 11.12 3.70 11.50
N MET A 277 10.00 4.24 11.99
CA MET A 277 9.57 5.59 11.63
C MET A 277 10.53 6.66 12.16
N PHE A 278 11.02 6.49 13.38
CA PHE A 278 12.05 7.36 13.93
C PHE A 278 13.35 7.29 13.10
N LEU A 279 13.76 6.07 12.71
CA LEU A 279 14.92 5.87 11.82
C LEU A 279 14.72 6.57 10.47
N ALA A 280 13.52 6.47 9.88
CA ALA A 280 13.18 7.16 8.64
C ALA A 280 13.28 8.68 8.78
N GLY A 281 12.79 9.23 9.89
CA GLY A 281 12.89 10.66 10.19
C GLY A 281 14.36 11.13 10.34
N CYS A 282 15.18 10.38 11.08
CA CYS A 282 16.62 10.63 11.18
C CYS A 282 17.31 10.57 9.81
N GLY A 283 16.98 9.55 9.00
CA GLY A 283 17.50 9.42 7.64
C GLY A 283 17.16 10.62 6.77
N PHE A 284 15.91 11.07 6.82
CA PHE A 284 15.47 12.25 6.07
C PHE A 284 16.20 13.55 6.50
N LEU A 285 16.39 13.74 7.80
CA LEU A 285 17.19 14.87 8.32
C LEU A 285 18.65 14.79 7.88
N MET A 286 19.24 13.59 7.85
CA MET A 286 20.61 13.42 7.33
C MET A 286 20.71 13.82 5.85
N ILE A 287 19.75 13.42 5.03
CA ILE A 287 19.70 13.82 3.61
C ILE A 287 19.66 15.35 3.46
N ALA A 288 18.84 16.01 4.26
CA ALA A 288 18.59 17.44 4.15
C ALA A 288 19.73 18.32 4.71
N LEU A 289 20.33 17.92 5.85
CA LEU A 289 21.19 18.79 6.64
C LEU A 289 22.68 18.47 6.53
N VAL A 290 23.05 17.24 6.16
CA VAL A 290 24.47 16.83 6.18
C VAL A 290 25.12 17.04 4.81
N PRO A 291 26.29 17.75 4.71
CA PRO A 291 26.94 17.99 3.42
C PRO A 291 27.61 16.76 2.80
N SER A 292 28.06 15.81 3.64
CA SER A 292 28.80 14.62 3.19
C SER A 292 27.95 13.69 2.35
N MET A 293 28.39 13.39 1.13
CA MET A 293 27.72 12.45 0.21
C MET A 293 27.49 11.07 0.84
N SER A 294 28.52 10.50 1.48
CA SER A 294 28.42 9.17 2.12
C SER A 294 27.36 9.15 3.22
N LEU A 295 27.24 10.21 4.01
CA LEU A 295 26.25 10.33 5.07
C LEU A 295 24.84 10.57 4.51
N ARG A 296 24.70 11.31 3.39
CA ARG A 296 23.41 11.45 2.69
C ARG A 296 22.92 10.09 2.13
N MET A 297 23.83 9.29 1.56
CA MET A 297 23.51 7.92 1.10
C MET A 297 23.10 7.00 2.26
N LEU A 298 23.79 7.10 3.40
CA LEU A 298 23.38 6.39 4.62
C LEU A 298 22.01 6.86 5.10
N GLY A 299 21.76 8.17 5.09
CA GLY A 299 20.46 8.76 5.41
C GLY A 299 19.34 8.26 4.50
N LEU A 300 19.60 8.16 3.19
CA LEU A 300 18.67 7.61 2.22
C LEU A 300 18.33 6.13 2.54
N THR A 301 19.33 5.35 2.92
CA THR A 301 19.14 3.96 3.33
C THR A 301 18.30 3.87 4.63
N PHE A 302 18.59 4.70 5.63
CA PHE A 302 17.80 4.75 6.87
C PHE A 302 16.36 5.15 6.62
N TYR A 303 16.14 6.13 5.74
CA TYR A 303 14.80 6.51 5.31
C TYR A 303 14.05 5.34 4.68
N GLY A 304 14.61 4.70 3.65
CA GLY A 304 13.95 3.61 2.92
C GLY A 304 13.68 2.38 3.77
N VAL A 305 14.68 1.95 4.57
CA VAL A 305 14.51 0.84 5.53
C VAL A 305 13.42 1.18 6.56
N GLY A 306 13.46 2.40 7.12
CA GLY A 306 12.50 2.83 8.13
C GLY A 306 11.08 2.90 7.60
N ILE A 307 10.87 3.59 6.44
CA ILE A 307 9.54 3.81 5.87
C ILE A 307 8.86 2.52 5.36
N LEU A 308 9.58 1.43 5.21
CA LEU A 308 9.03 0.15 4.80
C LEU A 308 8.94 -0.88 5.93
N SER A 309 9.92 -0.91 6.86
CA SER A 309 9.96 -1.94 7.91
C SER A 309 8.84 -1.82 8.95
N TYR A 310 8.21 -0.66 9.11
CA TYR A 310 7.09 -0.48 10.04
C TYR A 310 5.82 -1.22 9.62
N TYR A 311 5.62 -1.49 8.33
CA TYR A 311 4.35 -2.00 7.81
C TYR A 311 3.88 -3.28 8.50
N GLY A 312 4.76 -4.27 8.64
CA GLY A 312 4.39 -5.55 9.24
C GLY A 312 3.89 -5.43 10.68
N PRO A 313 4.68 -4.88 11.61
CA PRO A 313 4.27 -4.65 12.98
C PRO A 313 3.06 -3.72 13.11
N TYR A 314 3.01 -2.65 12.30
CA TYR A 314 1.90 -1.70 12.34
C TYR A 314 0.57 -2.37 11.95
N TRP A 315 0.50 -3.08 10.83
CA TRP A 315 -0.72 -3.74 10.38
C TRP A 315 -1.11 -4.99 11.19
N ALA A 316 -0.26 -5.43 12.10
CA ALA A 316 -0.63 -6.39 13.12
C ALA A 316 -1.39 -5.75 14.31
N LEU A 317 -1.23 -4.43 14.57
CA LEU A 317 -1.86 -3.73 15.69
C LEU A 317 -3.40 -3.73 15.64
N PRO A 318 -4.07 -3.40 14.51
CA PRO A 318 -5.52 -3.38 14.46
C PRO A 318 -6.16 -4.69 14.92
N SER A 319 -5.64 -5.81 14.47
CA SER A 319 -6.16 -7.13 14.84
C SER A 319 -5.83 -7.56 16.27
N ALA A 320 -4.84 -6.94 16.92
CA ALA A 320 -4.49 -7.18 18.30
C ALA A 320 -5.27 -6.28 19.28
N LEU A 321 -5.64 -5.07 18.85
CA LEU A 321 -6.20 -4.03 19.73
C LEU A 321 -7.68 -3.76 19.51
N LEU A 322 -8.24 -4.15 18.34
CA LEU A 322 -9.60 -3.83 17.96
C LEU A 322 -10.49 -5.08 17.95
N SER A 323 -11.80 -4.88 18.08
CA SER A 323 -12.77 -5.98 18.10
C SER A 323 -12.77 -6.76 16.76
N PRO A 324 -12.78 -8.08 16.76
CA PRO A 324 -12.86 -8.90 15.56
C PRO A 324 -14.07 -8.59 14.69
N SER A 325 -15.22 -8.27 15.27
CA SER A 325 -16.47 -7.96 14.55
C SER A 325 -16.40 -6.66 13.74
N GLY A 326 -15.57 -5.69 14.16
CA GLY A 326 -15.35 -4.41 13.48
C GLY A 326 -14.01 -4.32 12.72
N LEU A 327 -13.22 -5.38 12.70
CA LEU A 327 -11.83 -5.33 12.24
C LEU A 327 -11.69 -4.88 10.79
N ALA A 328 -12.50 -5.42 9.87
CA ALA A 328 -12.42 -5.04 8.46
C ALA A 328 -12.76 -3.55 8.23
N ILE A 329 -13.79 -3.06 8.93
CA ILE A 329 -14.16 -1.64 8.90
C ILE A 329 -13.05 -0.78 9.49
N SER A 330 -12.43 -1.22 10.60
CA SER A 330 -11.34 -0.51 11.25
C SER A 330 -10.11 -0.39 10.33
N ILE A 331 -9.71 -1.46 9.68
CA ILE A 331 -8.60 -1.48 8.71
C ILE A 331 -8.90 -0.54 7.54
N ALA A 332 -10.12 -0.60 6.99
CA ALA A 332 -10.55 0.29 5.93
C ALA A 332 -10.55 1.76 6.37
N PHE A 333 -11.02 2.06 7.58
CA PHE A 333 -11.05 3.41 8.12
C PHE A 333 -9.63 3.99 8.32
N ILE A 334 -8.70 3.20 8.88
CA ILE A 334 -7.29 3.60 9.02
C ILE A 334 -6.71 3.95 7.64
N ASN A 335 -6.94 3.10 6.65
CA ASN A 335 -6.43 3.32 5.30
C ASN A 335 -7.12 4.51 4.60
N SER A 336 -8.41 4.74 4.85
CA SER A 336 -9.13 5.94 4.37
C SER A 336 -8.50 7.23 4.91
N CYS A 337 -8.16 7.27 6.19
CA CYS A 337 -7.49 8.43 6.78
C CYS A 337 -6.12 8.70 6.13
N SER A 338 -5.39 7.65 5.73
CA SER A 338 -4.13 7.83 5.01
C SER A 338 -4.30 8.49 3.64
N SER A 339 -5.37 8.15 2.92
CA SER A 339 -5.69 8.77 1.63
C SER A 339 -6.01 10.26 1.78
N LEU A 340 -6.67 10.63 2.89
CA LEU A 340 -6.88 12.05 3.24
C LEU A 340 -5.53 12.76 3.50
N GLY A 341 -4.62 12.11 4.22
CA GLY A 341 -3.25 12.63 4.42
C GLY A 341 -2.52 12.86 3.11
N GLY A 342 -2.59 11.89 2.20
CA GLY A 342 -2.04 12.00 0.85
C GLY A 342 -2.63 13.15 0.03
N PHE A 343 -3.94 13.31 0.07
CA PHE A 343 -4.62 14.42 -0.59
C PHE A 343 -4.17 15.79 -0.04
N LEU A 344 -4.12 15.93 1.27
CA LEU A 344 -3.73 17.19 1.94
C LEU A 344 -2.29 17.56 1.61
N ILE A 345 -1.36 16.60 1.66
CA ILE A 345 0.05 16.88 1.37
C ILE A 345 0.28 17.24 -0.10
N ASN A 346 -0.38 16.55 -1.04
CA ASN A 346 -0.26 16.87 -2.46
C ASN A 346 -0.75 18.29 -2.78
N LYS A 347 -1.87 18.71 -2.19
CA LYS A 347 -2.32 20.11 -2.32
C LYS A 347 -1.34 21.11 -1.72
N SER A 348 -0.79 20.81 -0.54
CA SER A 348 0.18 21.67 0.12
C SER A 348 1.48 21.78 -0.68
N LEU A 349 1.97 20.68 -1.24
CA LEU A 349 3.17 20.66 -2.08
C LEU A 349 2.94 21.41 -3.40
N GLY A 350 1.77 21.27 -4.03
CA GLY A 350 1.41 22.06 -5.21
C GLY A 350 1.42 23.56 -4.92
N PHE A 351 0.89 23.97 -3.77
CA PHE A 351 0.94 25.36 -3.33
C PHE A 351 2.38 25.88 -3.12
N VAL A 352 3.21 25.09 -2.45
CA VAL A 352 4.63 25.45 -2.21
C VAL A 352 5.39 25.55 -3.52
N SER A 353 5.23 24.60 -4.45
CA SER A 353 5.94 24.61 -5.74
C SER A 353 5.55 25.75 -6.69
N ILE A 354 4.40 26.40 -6.45
CA ILE A 354 3.95 27.55 -7.25
C ILE A 354 4.50 28.88 -6.66
N HIS A 355 4.74 28.92 -5.34
CA HIS A 355 5.07 30.17 -4.64
C HIS A 355 6.54 30.25 -4.23
N TYR A 356 7.27 29.17 -4.26
CA TYR A 356 8.70 29.05 -3.91
C TYR A 356 9.46 28.20 -4.93
#